data_d1cc565a1291415028d7c3d3babfa320
#
_entry.id   d1cc565a1291415028d7c3d3babfa320
#
_cell.length_a   1.000
_cell.length_b   1.000
_cell.length_c   1.000
_cell.angle_alpha   90.00
_cell.angle_beta   90.00
_cell.angle_gamma   90.00
#
_symmetry.space_group_name_H-M   'P 1'
#
loop_
_entity.id
_entity.type
_entity.pdbx_description
1 polymer ?
#
loop_
_entity_poly.entity_id
_entity_poly.type
_entity_poly.pdbx_seq_one_letter_code
_entity_poly.pdbx_strand_id
1 'polypeptide(L)'
;MAGARGAARFRPGAGGPALGLPLSELRDQRVDLADLHPALARLLPGTLDLKTAAGRVLDVAGRLTADGPADNAVAHVSRMLGDPRARAEDVAGEVGISTRQLRRRCHDTVGYGPKTLQRVLRFRRFVSRIDAGDVDLAAIAADVGYSDQAHLTRECAEMAGLTPAVLARLRGAG
;
A
#
# COMPACT_ATOMS: atom_id res chain seq x y z
N MET A 1 -9.69 18.68 20.06
CA MET A 1 -10.65 17.93 19.20
C MET A 1 -9.84 17.32 18.06
N ALA A 2 -9.67 16.00 18.01
CA ALA A 2 -9.03 15.34 16.87
C ALA A 2 -10.02 15.36 15.70
N GLY A 3 -9.71 16.14 14.66
CA GLY A 3 -10.53 16.18 13.45
C GLY A 3 -10.59 14.81 12.80
N ALA A 4 -11.74 14.45 12.25
CA ALA A 4 -11.94 13.23 11.51
C ALA A 4 -10.96 13.18 10.32
N ARG A 5 -10.24 12.07 10.16
CA ARG A 5 -9.26 11.86 9.08
C ARG A 5 -9.79 10.80 8.12
N GLY A 6 -9.98 11.19 6.87
CA GLY A 6 -10.23 10.25 5.78
C GLY A 6 -8.91 9.96 5.04
N ALA A 7 -8.75 8.74 4.53
CA ALA A 7 -7.61 8.38 3.70
C ALA A 7 -8.05 7.51 2.52
N ALA A 8 -7.45 7.76 1.35
CA ALA A 8 -7.55 6.88 0.19
C ALA A 8 -6.18 6.26 -0.08
N ARG A 9 -6.17 5.02 -0.55
CA ARG A 9 -4.96 4.31 -0.92
C ARG A 9 -5.06 3.85 -2.36
N PHE A 10 -4.09 4.21 -3.17
CA PHE A 10 -3.99 3.70 -4.52
C PHE A 10 -3.63 2.21 -4.55
N ARG A 11 -4.16 1.50 -5.54
CA ARG A 11 -3.67 0.15 -5.86
C ARG A 11 -2.24 0.24 -6.40
N PRO A 12 -1.39 -0.77 -6.18
CA PRO A 12 -0.07 -0.80 -6.79
C PRO A 12 -0.14 -0.59 -8.31
N GLY A 13 0.71 0.26 -8.84
CA GLY A 13 0.72 0.64 -10.26
C GLY A 13 -0.16 1.83 -10.63
N ALA A 14 -1.07 2.28 -9.76
CA ALA A 14 -1.95 3.40 -10.05
C ALA A 14 -1.47 4.75 -9.49
N GLY A 15 -0.68 4.76 -8.40
CA GLY A 15 -0.34 5.98 -7.69
C GLY A 15 0.54 6.94 -8.49
N GLY A 16 1.62 6.46 -9.09
CA GLY A 16 2.52 7.29 -9.90
C GLY A 16 1.81 7.95 -11.08
N PRO A 17 1.14 7.15 -11.97
CA PRO A 17 0.34 7.72 -13.05
C PRO A 17 -0.75 8.68 -12.58
N ALA A 18 -1.44 8.39 -11.49
CA ALA A 18 -2.47 9.24 -10.93
C ALA A 18 -1.94 10.59 -10.45
N LEU A 19 -0.75 10.61 -9.84
CA LEU A 19 -0.13 11.85 -9.36
C LEU A 19 0.76 12.55 -10.40
N GLY A 20 0.99 11.91 -11.56
CA GLY A 20 1.79 12.47 -12.66
C GLY A 20 3.28 12.59 -12.36
N LEU A 21 3.79 11.85 -11.36
CA LEU A 21 5.20 11.88 -10.95
C LEU A 21 5.65 10.53 -10.38
N PRO A 22 6.98 10.25 -10.41
CA PRO A 22 7.52 9.06 -9.78
C PRO A 22 7.28 9.05 -8.27
N LEU A 23 6.63 8.01 -7.74
CA LEU A 23 6.36 7.91 -6.29
C LEU A 23 7.61 7.78 -5.44
N SER A 24 8.76 7.44 -6.04
CA SER A 24 10.07 7.49 -5.36
C SER A 24 10.42 8.89 -4.84
N GLU A 25 9.92 9.94 -5.48
CA GLU A 25 10.11 11.34 -5.06
C GLU A 25 9.28 11.70 -3.84
N LEU A 26 8.17 10.99 -3.61
CA LEU A 26 7.29 11.21 -2.45
C LEU A 26 7.56 10.23 -1.29
N ARG A 27 8.54 9.35 -1.45
CA ARG A 27 8.84 8.32 -0.47
C ARG A 27 9.22 8.94 0.87
N ASP A 28 8.59 8.44 1.94
CA ASP A 28 8.81 8.88 3.32
C ASP A 28 8.54 10.38 3.56
N GLN A 29 7.79 11.02 2.63
CA GLN A 29 7.40 12.42 2.71
C GLN A 29 5.89 12.55 2.95
N ARG A 30 5.53 13.68 3.54
CA ARG A 30 4.15 14.19 3.58
C ARG A 30 4.12 15.45 2.76
N VAL A 31 3.47 15.39 1.62
CA VAL A 31 3.34 16.51 0.69
C VAL A 31 1.88 16.92 0.65
N ASP A 32 1.62 18.22 0.66
CA ASP A 32 0.26 18.74 0.57
C ASP A 32 -0.30 18.47 -0.83
N LEU A 33 -1.55 18.05 -0.93
CA LEU A 33 -2.20 17.84 -2.22
C LEU A 33 -2.24 19.17 -3.02
N ALA A 34 -2.26 20.31 -2.34
CA ALA A 34 -2.24 21.61 -2.97
C ALA A 34 -0.94 21.88 -3.75
N ASP A 35 0.18 21.31 -3.29
CA ASP A 35 1.48 21.44 -3.97
C ASP A 35 1.58 20.52 -5.19
N LEU A 36 0.89 19.37 -5.16
CA LEU A 36 0.88 18.40 -6.27
C LEU A 36 -0.22 18.70 -7.29
N HIS A 37 -1.42 18.97 -6.82
CA HIS A 37 -2.62 19.17 -7.62
C HIS A 37 -3.51 20.29 -7.05
N PRO A 38 -3.16 21.58 -7.24
CA PRO A 38 -3.90 22.71 -6.67
C PRO A 38 -5.39 22.72 -7.02
N ALA A 39 -5.73 22.30 -8.24
CA ALA A 39 -7.12 22.24 -8.71
C ALA A 39 -7.96 21.21 -7.94
N LEU A 40 -7.36 20.05 -7.63
CA LEU A 40 -8.04 18.99 -6.88
C LEU A 40 -8.07 19.26 -5.38
N ALA A 41 -7.07 19.94 -4.85
CA ALA A 41 -7.03 20.34 -3.44
C ALA A 41 -8.23 21.25 -3.07
N ARG A 42 -8.68 22.10 -4.01
CA ARG A 42 -9.87 22.96 -3.82
C ARG A 42 -11.18 22.16 -3.68
N LEU A 43 -11.20 20.90 -4.08
CA LEU A 43 -12.36 20.01 -3.89
C LEU A 43 -12.41 19.42 -2.47
N LEU A 44 -11.36 19.61 -1.67
CA LEU A 44 -11.24 19.14 -0.28
C LEU A 44 -11.24 20.34 0.66
N PRO A 45 -12.39 20.92 1.02
CA PRO A 45 -12.46 22.03 1.96
C PRO A 45 -11.99 21.60 3.35
N GLY A 46 -11.37 22.53 4.08
CA GLY A 46 -10.65 22.27 5.33
C GLY A 46 -11.47 21.77 6.52
N THR A 47 -12.82 21.82 6.44
CA THR A 47 -13.69 21.36 7.53
C THR A 47 -14.86 20.57 6.94
N LEU A 48 -14.85 19.25 7.13
CA LEU A 48 -15.91 18.34 6.69
C LEU A 48 -16.27 17.37 7.83
N ASP A 49 -17.54 16.99 7.91
CA ASP A 49 -17.91 15.83 8.69
C ASP A 49 -17.28 14.55 8.09
N LEU A 50 -17.17 13.49 8.88
CA LEU A 50 -16.44 12.27 8.51
C LEU A 50 -16.97 11.62 7.22
N LYS A 51 -18.29 11.58 7.04
CA LYS A 51 -18.92 10.95 5.85
C LYS A 51 -18.64 11.75 4.58
N THR A 52 -18.82 13.05 4.66
CA THR A 52 -18.56 13.97 3.53
C THR A 52 -17.06 13.99 3.19
N ALA A 53 -16.16 13.97 4.18
CA ALA A 53 -14.72 13.92 3.98
C ALA A 53 -14.31 12.63 3.24
N ALA A 54 -14.83 11.47 3.66
CA ALA A 54 -14.53 10.18 2.99
C ALA A 54 -15.00 10.17 1.53
N GLY A 55 -16.22 10.64 1.26
CA GLY A 55 -16.75 10.75 -0.11
C GLY A 55 -15.90 11.66 -1.00
N ARG A 56 -15.50 12.83 -0.49
CA ARG A 56 -14.65 13.79 -1.24
C ARG A 56 -13.26 13.24 -1.52
N VAL A 57 -12.64 12.56 -0.55
CA VAL A 57 -11.32 11.93 -0.76
C VAL A 57 -11.41 10.85 -1.83
N LEU A 58 -12.47 10.04 -1.86
CA LEU A 58 -12.69 9.03 -2.90
C LEU A 58 -12.96 9.66 -4.27
N ASP A 59 -13.69 10.75 -4.34
CA ASP A 59 -13.98 11.50 -5.58
C ASP A 59 -12.69 12.07 -6.19
N VAL A 60 -11.86 12.71 -5.36
CA VAL A 60 -10.53 13.21 -5.77
C VAL A 60 -9.63 12.07 -6.24
N ALA A 61 -9.56 10.97 -5.49
CA ALA A 61 -8.78 9.80 -5.88
C ALA A 61 -9.29 9.18 -7.19
N GLY A 62 -10.61 9.15 -7.40
CA GLY A 62 -11.23 8.70 -8.65
C GLY A 62 -10.83 9.55 -9.84
N ARG A 63 -10.83 10.89 -9.71
CA ARG A 63 -10.38 11.82 -10.76
C ARG A 63 -8.91 11.64 -11.09
N LEU A 64 -8.04 11.56 -10.08
CA LEU A 64 -6.62 11.30 -10.27
C LEU A 64 -6.35 10.00 -11.06
N THR A 65 -7.14 8.96 -10.81
CA THR A 65 -6.98 7.68 -11.52
C THR A 65 -7.63 7.65 -12.90
N ALA A 66 -8.60 8.51 -13.19
CA ALA A 66 -9.22 8.61 -14.50
C ALA A 66 -8.25 9.22 -15.54
N ASP A 67 -7.42 10.18 -15.13
CA ASP A 67 -6.50 10.91 -15.99
C ASP A 67 -5.19 10.16 -16.25
N GLY A 68 -4.82 9.21 -15.39
CA GLY A 68 -3.58 8.44 -15.48
C GLY A 68 -3.83 6.93 -15.52
N PRO A 69 -3.64 6.24 -16.67
CA PRO A 69 -3.81 4.80 -16.73
C PRO A 69 -2.81 4.09 -15.81
N ALA A 70 -3.30 3.15 -15.01
CA ALA A 70 -2.45 2.35 -14.14
C ALA A 70 -1.39 1.58 -14.95
N ASP A 71 -0.19 1.42 -14.40
CA ASP A 71 0.80 0.49 -14.96
C ASP A 71 0.31 -0.95 -14.72
N ASN A 72 -0.31 -1.52 -15.76
CA ASN A 72 -0.90 -2.85 -15.73
C ASN A 72 0.15 -3.93 -15.45
N ALA A 73 1.41 -3.74 -15.87
CA ALA A 73 2.47 -4.68 -15.57
C ALA A 73 2.78 -4.68 -14.07
N VAL A 74 2.89 -3.52 -13.42
CA VAL A 74 3.08 -3.44 -11.97
C VAL A 74 1.86 -3.92 -11.20
N ALA A 75 0.65 -3.65 -11.68
CA ALA A 75 -0.57 -4.18 -11.08
C ALA A 75 -0.62 -5.72 -11.14
N HIS A 76 -0.21 -6.31 -12.27
CA HIS A 76 -0.11 -7.76 -12.44
C HIS A 76 0.99 -8.36 -11.55
N VAL A 77 2.19 -7.80 -11.60
CA VAL A 77 3.32 -8.16 -10.75
C VAL A 77 2.95 -8.12 -9.26
N SER A 78 2.19 -7.11 -8.83
CA SER A 78 1.77 -7.00 -7.43
C SER A 78 0.85 -8.14 -7.01
N ARG A 79 0.01 -8.64 -7.91
CA ARG A 79 -0.82 -9.81 -7.63
C ARG A 79 0.04 -11.08 -7.48
N MET A 80 1.02 -11.26 -8.36
CA MET A 80 1.91 -12.41 -8.33
C MET A 80 2.85 -12.37 -7.11
N LEU A 81 3.47 -11.24 -6.81
CA LEU A 81 4.28 -11.04 -5.59
C LEU A 81 3.43 -11.13 -4.31
N GLY A 82 2.13 -11.15 -4.47
CA GLY A 82 1.20 -11.54 -3.42
C GLY A 82 1.40 -13.00 -2.97
N ASP A 83 1.87 -13.93 -3.79
CA ASP A 83 2.29 -15.26 -3.35
C ASP A 83 3.58 -15.15 -2.53
N PRO A 84 3.64 -15.73 -1.31
CA PRO A 84 4.84 -15.74 -0.48
C PRO A 84 6.04 -16.41 -1.15
N ARG A 85 5.81 -17.35 -2.06
CA ARG A 85 6.83 -18.15 -2.75
C ARG A 85 7.34 -17.49 -4.03
N ALA A 86 6.63 -16.46 -4.55
CA ALA A 86 7.00 -15.78 -5.78
C ALA A 86 8.36 -15.10 -5.63
N ARG A 87 9.20 -15.23 -6.64
CA ARG A 87 10.48 -14.52 -6.74
C ARG A 87 10.34 -13.40 -7.77
N ALA A 88 10.93 -12.24 -7.47
CA ALA A 88 10.82 -11.07 -8.36
C ALA A 88 11.40 -11.34 -9.76
N GLU A 89 12.42 -12.20 -9.84
CA GLU A 89 13.04 -12.62 -11.10
C GLU A 89 12.06 -13.42 -11.98
N ASP A 90 11.38 -14.40 -11.38
CA ASP A 90 10.43 -15.27 -12.08
C ASP A 90 9.23 -14.45 -12.57
N VAL A 91 8.72 -13.58 -11.69
CA VAL A 91 7.61 -12.68 -11.99
C VAL A 91 7.96 -11.68 -13.11
N ALA A 92 9.20 -11.16 -13.13
CA ALA A 92 9.67 -10.30 -14.22
C ALA A 92 9.69 -11.03 -15.56
N GLY A 93 10.20 -12.29 -15.56
CA GLY A 93 10.21 -13.16 -16.73
C GLY A 93 8.81 -13.44 -17.27
N GLU A 94 7.86 -13.72 -16.40
CA GLU A 94 6.46 -14.01 -16.75
C GLU A 94 5.74 -12.82 -17.44
N VAL A 95 6.06 -11.59 -17.04
CA VAL A 95 5.52 -10.37 -17.68
C VAL A 95 6.40 -9.86 -18.84
N GLY A 96 7.44 -10.60 -19.24
CA GLY A 96 8.29 -10.28 -20.37
C GLY A 96 9.18 -9.04 -20.19
N ILE A 97 9.57 -8.71 -18.95
CA ILE A 97 10.45 -7.58 -18.65
C ILE A 97 11.68 -8.03 -17.85
N SER A 98 12.79 -7.30 -17.96
CA SER A 98 13.96 -7.55 -17.12
C SER A 98 13.69 -7.13 -15.65
N THR A 99 14.41 -7.76 -14.71
CA THR A 99 14.38 -7.35 -13.30
C THR A 99 14.73 -5.89 -13.06
N ARG A 100 15.62 -5.33 -13.91
CA ARG A 100 15.96 -3.90 -13.88
C ARG A 100 14.76 -3.03 -14.27
N GLN A 101 14.03 -3.41 -15.33
CA GLN A 101 12.82 -2.71 -15.76
C GLN A 101 11.72 -2.82 -14.72
N LEU A 102 11.51 -4.03 -14.14
CA LEU A 102 10.56 -4.24 -13.06
C LEU A 102 10.89 -3.34 -11.86
N ARG A 103 12.17 -3.31 -11.44
CA ARG A 103 12.60 -2.47 -10.33
C ARG A 103 12.30 -0.99 -10.58
N ARG A 104 12.65 -0.47 -11.77
CA ARG A 104 12.38 0.92 -12.16
C ARG A 104 10.89 1.21 -12.10
N ARG A 105 10.05 0.41 -12.76
CA ARG A 105 8.59 0.60 -12.77
C ARG A 105 8.00 0.58 -11.36
N CYS A 106 8.45 -0.33 -10.49
CA CYS A 106 8.01 -0.35 -9.11
C CYS A 106 8.40 0.94 -8.37
N HIS A 107 9.61 1.45 -8.57
CA HIS A 107 10.01 2.73 -7.96
C HIS A 107 9.16 3.90 -8.46
N ASP A 108 8.87 3.95 -9.75
CA ASP A 108 8.11 5.03 -10.36
C ASP A 108 6.62 5.00 -9.94
N THR A 109 6.02 3.81 -9.87
CA THR A 109 4.56 3.68 -9.67
C THR A 109 4.12 3.30 -8.26
N VAL A 110 5.05 2.80 -7.43
CA VAL A 110 4.76 2.36 -6.04
C VAL A 110 5.66 3.07 -5.02
N GLY A 111 6.78 3.67 -5.47
CA GLY A 111 7.73 4.39 -4.62
C GLY A 111 8.87 3.52 -4.06
N TYR A 112 8.83 2.20 -4.25
CA TYR A 112 9.87 1.29 -3.77
C TYR A 112 10.00 0.03 -4.64
N GLY A 113 11.11 -0.70 -4.45
CA GLY A 113 11.42 -1.88 -5.28
C GLY A 113 10.54 -3.11 -4.98
N PRO A 114 10.62 -4.15 -5.86
CA PRO A 114 9.77 -5.34 -5.77
C PRO A 114 9.88 -6.09 -4.44
N LYS A 115 11.08 -6.17 -3.86
CA LYS A 115 11.29 -6.84 -2.56
C LYS A 115 10.55 -6.13 -1.42
N THR A 116 10.58 -4.81 -1.39
CA THR A 116 9.81 -4.03 -0.41
C THR A 116 8.32 -4.15 -0.67
N LEU A 117 7.89 -4.15 -1.94
CA LEU A 117 6.50 -4.39 -2.31
C LEU A 117 6.01 -5.74 -1.78
N GLN A 118 6.79 -6.80 -1.95
CA GLN A 118 6.46 -8.13 -1.44
C GLN A 118 6.31 -8.13 0.09
N ARG A 119 7.21 -7.46 0.82
CA ARG A 119 7.10 -7.29 2.28
C ARG A 119 5.81 -6.58 2.67
N VAL A 120 5.48 -5.47 2.00
CA VAL A 120 4.23 -4.72 2.23
C VAL A 120 2.99 -5.57 1.95
N LEU A 121 3.00 -6.34 0.87
CA LEU A 121 1.88 -7.22 0.51
C LEU A 121 1.69 -8.36 1.53
N ARG A 122 2.79 -8.93 2.02
CA ARG A 122 2.77 -9.94 3.09
C ARG A 122 2.23 -9.36 4.39
N PHE A 123 2.72 -8.19 4.80
CA PHE A 123 2.22 -7.51 5.99
C PHE A 123 0.73 -7.14 5.88
N ARG A 124 0.27 -6.69 4.72
CA ARG A 124 -1.15 -6.44 4.49
C ARG A 124 -2.02 -7.70 4.64
N ARG A 125 -1.54 -8.86 4.19
CA ARG A 125 -2.24 -10.13 4.42
C ARG A 125 -2.32 -10.47 5.90
N PHE A 126 -1.23 -10.31 6.62
CA PHE A 126 -1.24 -10.44 8.08
C PHE A 126 -2.32 -9.55 8.72
N VAL A 127 -2.34 -8.26 8.36
CA VAL A 127 -3.37 -7.33 8.86
C VAL A 127 -4.78 -7.78 8.49
N SER A 128 -5.00 -8.25 7.27
CA SER A 128 -6.33 -8.75 6.84
C SER A 128 -6.78 -9.98 7.64
N ARG A 129 -5.86 -10.84 8.05
CA ARG A 129 -6.18 -12.04 8.88
C ARG A 129 -6.62 -11.62 10.28
N ILE A 130 -5.89 -10.70 10.91
CA ILE A 130 -6.31 -10.19 12.23
C ILE A 130 -7.63 -9.40 12.16
N ASP A 131 -7.87 -8.65 11.08
CA ASP A 131 -9.15 -7.97 10.86
C ASP A 131 -10.32 -8.95 10.66
N ALA A 132 -10.03 -10.14 10.15
CA ALA A 132 -11.01 -11.24 10.03
C ALA A 132 -11.25 -12.00 11.35
N GLY A 133 -10.54 -11.63 12.42
CA GLY A 133 -10.70 -12.23 13.75
C GLY A 133 -9.76 -13.39 14.06
N ASP A 134 -8.76 -13.65 13.22
CA ASP A 134 -7.77 -14.68 13.50
C ASP A 134 -6.87 -14.27 14.67
N VAL A 135 -6.64 -15.18 15.60
CA VAL A 135 -5.90 -14.90 16.85
C VAL A 135 -4.59 -15.69 16.98
N ASP A 136 -4.44 -16.78 16.24
CA ASP A 136 -3.21 -17.59 16.26
C ASP A 136 -2.11 -16.95 15.39
N LEU A 137 -1.28 -16.14 16.02
CA LEU A 137 -0.20 -15.41 15.34
C LEU A 137 0.85 -16.34 14.71
N ALA A 138 1.06 -17.55 15.24
CA ALA A 138 2.02 -18.50 14.66
C ALA A 138 1.45 -19.12 13.38
N ALA A 139 0.19 -19.53 13.41
CA ALA A 139 -0.51 -20.05 12.22
C ALA A 139 -0.61 -18.97 11.14
N ILE A 140 -0.99 -17.73 11.50
CA ILE A 140 -1.04 -16.61 10.55
C ILE A 140 0.34 -16.36 9.95
N ALA A 141 1.41 -16.33 10.74
CA ALA A 141 2.77 -16.11 10.25
C ALA A 141 3.14 -17.12 9.17
N ALA A 142 2.92 -18.41 9.43
CA ALA A 142 3.19 -19.48 8.46
C ALA A 142 2.37 -19.33 7.18
N ASP A 143 1.06 -19.05 7.30
CA ASP A 143 0.12 -18.96 6.18
C ASP A 143 0.42 -17.76 5.26
N VAL A 144 0.79 -16.61 5.83
CA VAL A 144 1.10 -15.42 5.04
C VAL A 144 2.55 -15.36 4.54
N GLY A 145 3.38 -16.36 4.88
CA GLY A 145 4.73 -16.55 4.34
C GLY A 145 5.85 -15.89 5.15
N TYR A 146 5.70 -15.79 6.46
CA TYR A 146 6.83 -15.56 7.38
C TYR A 146 7.50 -16.89 7.70
N SER A 147 8.81 -16.89 7.90
CA SER A 147 9.55 -18.11 8.28
C SER A 147 9.16 -18.60 9.68
N ASP A 148 8.82 -17.68 10.56
CA ASP A 148 8.44 -17.94 11.94
C ASP A 148 7.77 -16.71 12.57
N GLN A 149 7.25 -16.85 13.77
CA GLN A 149 6.60 -15.76 14.51
C GLN A 149 7.58 -14.63 14.88
N ALA A 150 8.88 -14.94 15.07
CA ALA A 150 9.88 -13.92 15.37
C ALA A 150 10.14 -13.03 14.15
N HIS A 151 10.13 -13.60 12.94
CA HIS A 151 10.18 -12.84 11.70
C HIS A 151 8.97 -11.91 11.54
N LEU A 152 7.75 -12.43 11.78
CA LEU A 152 6.54 -11.58 11.80
C LEU A 152 6.69 -10.44 12.81
N THR A 153 7.19 -10.72 14.02
CA THR A 153 7.34 -9.71 15.09
C THR A 153 8.30 -8.60 14.67
N ARG A 154 9.45 -8.94 14.10
CA ARG A 154 10.42 -7.94 13.59
C ARG A 154 9.82 -7.10 12.49
N GLU A 155 9.19 -7.73 11.50
CA GLU A 155 8.62 -7.02 10.35
C GLU A 155 7.41 -6.15 10.76
N CYS A 156 6.60 -6.59 11.71
CA CYS A 156 5.50 -5.80 12.28
C CYS A 156 6.02 -4.56 13.01
N ALA A 157 7.09 -4.69 13.81
CA ALA A 157 7.72 -3.56 14.49
C ALA A 157 8.29 -2.54 13.48
N GLU A 158 8.94 -3.01 12.40
CA GLU A 158 9.47 -2.13 11.34
C GLU A 158 8.36 -1.40 10.57
N MET A 159 7.24 -2.05 10.28
CA MET A 159 6.18 -1.49 9.43
C MET A 159 5.10 -0.71 10.19
N ALA A 160 4.81 -1.09 11.41
CA ALA A 160 3.74 -0.50 12.21
C ALA A 160 4.21 0.14 13.52
N GLY A 161 5.48 -0.04 13.90
CA GLY A 161 6.00 0.43 15.21
C GLY A 161 5.41 -0.34 16.40
N LEU A 162 4.76 -1.48 16.16
CA LEU A 162 4.00 -2.23 17.15
C LEU A 162 4.34 -3.73 17.08
N THR A 163 4.12 -4.46 18.16
CA THR A 163 4.14 -5.92 18.10
C THR A 163 2.85 -6.47 17.46
N PRO A 164 2.88 -7.69 16.87
CA PRO A 164 1.68 -8.31 16.28
C PRO A 164 0.51 -8.41 17.26
N ALA A 165 0.78 -8.75 18.53
CA ALA A 165 -0.26 -8.87 19.56
C ALA A 165 -0.91 -7.52 19.90
N VAL A 166 -0.11 -6.44 19.96
CA VAL A 166 -0.63 -5.09 20.22
C VAL A 166 -1.45 -4.62 19.02
N LEU A 167 -0.96 -4.86 17.80
CA LEU A 167 -1.67 -4.48 16.58
C LEU A 167 -3.01 -5.22 16.46
N ALA A 168 -3.03 -6.54 16.72
CA ALA A 168 -4.25 -7.35 16.71
C ALA A 168 -5.29 -6.82 17.73
N ARG A 169 -4.85 -6.53 18.95
CA ARG A 169 -5.74 -5.97 19.98
C ARG A 169 -6.34 -4.62 19.58
N LEU A 170 -5.53 -3.72 19.00
CA LEU A 170 -6.01 -2.41 18.57
C LEU A 170 -7.00 -2.47 17.41
N ARG A 171 -6.89 -3.50 16.57
CA ARG A 171 -7.78 -3.69 15.42
C ARG A 171 -9.01 -4.53 15.73
N GLY A 172 -8.92 -5.45 16.68
CA GLY A 172 -10.04 -6.26 17.13
C GLY A 172 -10.97 -5.59 18.16
N ALA A 173 -10.63 -4.37 18.60
CA ALA A 173 -11.41 -3.60 19.58
C ALA A 173 -12.39 -2.59 18.93
N GLY A 174 -12.66 -2.73 17.63
CA GLY A 174 -13.54 -1.87 16.84
C GLY A 174 -14.85 -2.53 16.46
#